data_a19f133812bcc15f216d9b63e6eb3a7e
#
_entry.id   a19f133812bcc15f216d9b63e6eb3a7e
#
_cell.length_a   1.000
_cell.length_b   1.000
_cell.length_c   1.000
_cell.angle_alpha   90.00
_cell.angle_beta   90.00
_cell.angle_gamma   90.00
#
_symmetry.space_group_name_H-M   'P 1'
#
loop_
_entity.id
_entity.type
_entity.pdbx_description
1 polymer ?
#
loop_
_entity_poly.entity_id
_entity_poly.type
_entity_poly.pdbx_seq_one_letter_code
_entity_poly.pdbx_strand_id
1 'polypeptide(L)'
;MIDNMDCLVLSEAVAASLDDWHAKPVLAPEFTLRELEELKVVVVPVEVSYKNITRALMERTVKLQIGFMKRAKDEELDELLATVEKLGMSFLNKEFCGAKCVAVGFNPIYSADDLRERHQFTSVIELVFRDTCRRLEP
;
A
#
# COMPACT_ATOMS: atom_id res chain seq x y z
N MET A 1 10.25 -9.86 -16.37
CA MET A 1 8.87 -10.38 -16.34
C MET A 1 8.78 -11.56 -15.40
N ILE A 2 7.83 -11.58 -14.50
CA ILE A 2 7.64 -12.64 -13.51
C ILE A 2 6.28 -13.28 -13.79
N ASP A 3 6.28 -14.54 -14.23
CA ASP A 3 5.06 -15.21 -14.67
C ASP A 3 4.16 -15.67 -13.51
N ASN A 4 4.75 -15.84 -12.32
CA ASN A 4 4.03 -16.33 -11.14
C ASN A 4 3.80 -15.28 -10.05
N MET A 5 4.04 -14.00 -10.36
CA MET A 5 3.77 -12.93 -9.43
C MET A 5 2.25 -12.65 -9.40
N ASP A 6 1.68 -12.58 -8.21
CA ASP A 6 0.30 -12.15 -8.02
C ASP A 6 0.24 -10.98 -7.02
N CYS A 7 -0.96 -10.47 -6.76
CA CYS A 7 -1.10 -9.31 -5.88
C CYS A 7 -0.70 -9.60 -4.44
N LEU A 8 -0.80 -10.85 -3.99
CA LEU A 8 -0.37 -11.24 -2.64
C LEU A 8 1.15 -11.24 -2.54
N VAL A 9 1.84 -11.79 -3.55
CA VAL A 9 3.30 -11.80 -3.61
C VAL A 9 3.82 -10.36 -3.62
N LEU A 10 3.20 -9.49 -4.41
CA LEU A 10 3.57 -8.09 -4.47
C LEU A 10 3.33 -7.39 -3.12
N SER A 11 2.19 -7.65 -2.47
CA SER A 11 1.87 -7.10 -1.14
C SER A 11 2.91 -7.52 -0.11
N GLU A 12 3.32 -8.78 -0.13
CA GLU A 12 4.35 -9.31 0.79
C GLU A 12 5.70 -8.63 0.56
N ALA A 13 6.08 -8.42 -0.71
CA ALA A 13 7.33 -7.76 -1.05
C ALA A 13 7.34 -6.29 -0.58
N VAL A 14 6.25 -5.59 -0.79
CA VAL A 14 6.10 -4.20 -0.32
C VAL A 14 6.13 -4.15 1.21
N ALA A 15 5.41 -5.04 1.88
CA ALA A 15 5.43 -5.11 3.35
C ALA A 15 6.83 -5.41 3.89
N ALA A 16 7.57 -6.30 3.24
CA ALA A 16 8.94 -6.63 3.63
C ALA A 16 9.87 -5.42 3.51
N SER A 17 9.65 -4.55 2.52
CA SER A 17 10.43 -3.31 2.37
C SER A 17 10.17 -2.31 3.49
N LEU A 18 9.07 -2.48 4.23
CA LEU A 18 8.66 -1.65 5.36
C LEU A 18 8.84 -2.37 6.70
N ASP A 19 9.81 -3.28 6.78
CA ASP A 19 10.05 -4.07 8.00
C ASP A 19 10.36 -3.19 9.22
N ASP A 20 11.04 -2.07 9.03
CA ASP A 20 11.30 -1.08 10.08
C ASP A 20 10.00 -0.54 10.71
N TRP A 21 8.90 -0.62 9.97
CA TRP A 21 7.56 -0.18 10.40
C TRP A 21 6.69 -1.34 10.87
N HIS A 22 7.22 -2.56 10.88
CA HIS A 22 6.48 -3.79 11.19
C HIS A 22 5.23 -3.96 10.32
N ALA A 23 5.34 -3.58 9.05
CA ALA A 23 4.22 -3.68 8.11
C ALA A 23 3.82 -5.13 7.86
N LYS A 24 2.52 -5.39 7.72
CA LYS A 24 1.97 -6.71 7.47
C LYS A 24 1.07 -6.70 6.24
N PRO A 25 1.20 -7.70 5.34
CA PRO A 25 0.23 -7.86 4.26
C PRO A 25 -1.06 -8.47 4.85
N VAL A 26 -2.19 -7.81 4.61
CA VAL A 26 -3.49 -8.26 5.11
C VAL A 26 -4.56 -8.05 4.04
N LEU A 27 -5.65 -8.79 4.12
CA LEU A 27 -6.79 -8.61 3.22
C LEU A 27 -7.87 -7.73 3.85
N ALA A 28 -8.03 -7.81 5.16
CA ALA A 28 -9.00 -7.01 5.90
C ALA A 28 -8.37 -6.58 7.22
N PRO A 29 -7.91 -5.33 7.33
CA PRO A 29 -7.27 -4.87 8.57
C PRO A 29 -8.29 -4.68 9.68
N GLU A 30 -8.05 -5.31 10.82
CA GLU A 30 -8.84 -5.16 12.03
C GLU A 30 -7.92 -5.00 13.23
N PHE A 31 -8.12 -3.93 14.00
CA PHE A 31 -7.31 -3.66 15.18
C PHE A 31 -8.19 -3.20 16.33
N THR A 32 -7.86 -3.63 17.56
CA THR A 32 -8.48 -3.11 18.75
C THR A 32 -7.88 -1.74 19.10
N LEU A 33 -8.61 -0.95 19.88
CA LEU A 33 -8.11 0.36 20.33
C LEU A 33 -6.78 0.27 21.10
N ARG A 34 -6.59 -0.83 21.83
CA ARG A 34 -5.35 -1.05 22.58
C ARG A 34 -4.16 -1.28 21.64
N GLU A 35 -4.37 -2.01 20.55
CA GLU A 35 -3.33 -2.27 19.55
C GLU A 35 -2.91 -0.98 18.85
N LEU A 36 -3.79 0.02 18.74
CA LEU A 36 -3.54 1.29 18.08
C LEU A 36 -2.74 2.29 18.91
N GLU A 37 -2.33 1.94 20.14
CA GLU A 37 -1.37 2.75 20.89
C GLU A 37 -0.03 2.82 20.18
N GLU A 38 0.30 1.78 19.41
CA GLU A 38 1.45 1.76 18.52
C GLU A 38 0.98 1.95 17.07
N LEU A 39 1.86 2.51 16.24
CA LEU A 39 1.57 2.66 14.82
C LEU A 39 1.43 1.29 14.16
N LYS A 40 0.30 1.06 13.51
CA LYS A 40 0.05 -0.15 12.71
C LYS A 40 0.13 0.20 11.24
N VAL A 41 0.89 -0.58 10.51
CA VAL A 41 1.07 -0.42 9.07
C VAL A 41 0.67 -1.72 8.39
N VAL A 42 -0.25 -1.61 7.44
CA VAL A 42 -0.75 -2.78 6.71
C VAL A 42 -0.67 -2.52 5.21
N VAL A 43 -0.45 -3.58 4.44
CA VAL A 43 -0.45 -3.52 2.98
C VAL A 43 -1.59 -4.39 2.46
N VAL A 44 -2.48 -3.79 1.70
CA VAL A 44 -3.71 -4.43 1.24
C VAL A 44 -3.78 -4.39 -0.29
N PRO A 45 -3.97 -5.53 -0.98
CA PRO A 45 -4.25 -5.50 -2.41
C PRO A 45 -5.69 -5.04 -2.65
N VAL A 46 -5.87 -4.13 -3.61
CA VAL A 46 -7.17 -3.49 -3.85
C VAL A 46 -7.73 -3.86 -5.21
N GLU A 47 -6.90 -3.84 -6.25
CA GLU A 47 -7.36 -4.04 -7.61
C GLU A 47 -6.25 -4.64 -8.46
N VAL A 48 -6.63 -5.54 -9.35
CA VAL A 48 -5.75 -6.08 -10.38
C VAL A 48 -6.48 -5.98 -11.71
N SER A 49 -5.83 -5.43 -12.71
CA SER A 49 -6.39 -5.36 -14.06
C SER A 49 -5.36 -5.75 -15.10
N TYR A 50 -5.85 -6.24 -16.23
CA TYR A 50 -5.01 -6.70 -17.33
C TYR A 50 -5.47 -6.05 -18.63
N LYS A 51 -4.51 -5.69 -19.45
CA LYS A 51 -4.77 -5.11 -20.76
C LYS A 51 -3.91 -5.83 -21.79
N ASN A 52 -4.48 -6.13 -22.95
CA ASN A 52 -3.75 -6.78 -24.02
C ASN A 52 -2.70 -5.84 -24.62
N ILE A 53 -1.49 -6.36 -24.80
CA ILE A 53 -0.44 -5.70 -25.59
C ILE A 53 -0.30 -6.44 -26.93
N THR A 54 -0.08 -7.77 -26.86
CA THR A 54 0.00 -8.67 -27.99
C THR A 54 -0.74 -9.95 -27.68
N ARG A 55 -0.73 -10.92 -28.61
CA ARG A 55 -1.30 -12.24 -28.35
C ARG A 55 -0.64 -12.96 -27.18
N ALA A 56 0.66 -12.76 -26.98
CA ALA A 56 1.44 -13.44 -25.95
C ALA A 56 1.60 -12.62 -24.67
N LEU A 57 1.46 -11.29 -24.76
CA LEU A 57 1.79 -10.37 -23.68
C LEU A 57 0.59 -9.54 -23.24
N MET A 58 0.54 -9.33 -21.93
CA MET A 58 -0.44 -8.47 -21.28
C MET A 58 0.27 -7.43 -20.43
N GLU A 59 -0.33 -6.26 -20.30
CA GLU A 59 0.04 -5.30 -19.27
C GLU A 59 -0.80 -5.59 -18.05
N ARG A 60 -0.15 -5.76 -16.91
CA ARG A 60 -0.82 -5.95 -15.62
C ARG A 60 -0.65 -4.69 -14.78
N THR A 61 -1.76 -4.24 -14.20
CA THR A 61 -1.77 -3.13 -13.26
C THR A 61 -2.28 -3.65 -11.92
N VAL A 62 -1.51 -3.44 -10.87
CA VAL A 62 -1.89 -3.85 -9.51
C VAL A 62 -1.93 -2.61 -8.63
N LYS A 63 -3.05 -2.41 -7.94
CA LYS A 63 -3.20 -1.34 -6.96
C LYS A 63 -3.12 -1.92 -5.57
N LEU A 64 -2.23 -1.35 -4.77
CA LEU A 64 -2.08 -1.67 -3.35
C LEU A 64 -2.40 -0.43 -2.53
N GLN A 65 -2.84 -0.65 -1.30
CA GLN A 65 -2.96 0.42 -0.31
C GLN A 65 -2.07 0.10 0.88
N ILE A 66 -1.38 1.12 1.39
CA ILE A 66 -0.68 1.02 2.66
C ILE A 66 -1.47 1.84 3.66
N GLY A 67 -2.03 1.17 4.65
CA GLY A 67 -2.81 1.82 5.71
C GLY A 67 -1.95 2.09 6.93
N PHE A 68 -2.08 3.29 7.48
CA PHE A 68 -1.43 3.69 8.72
C PHE A 68 -2.49 4.05 9.73
N MET A 69 -2.43 3.43 10.90
CA MET A 69 -3.40 3.64 11.97
C MET A 69 -2.68 3.77 13.30
N LYS A 70 -3.01 4.80 14.05
CA LYS A 70 -2.46 5.03 15.39
C LYS A 70 -3.39 5.93 16.18
N ARG A 71 -3.59 5.65 17.45
CA ARG A 71 -4.14 6.63 18.38
C ARG A 71 -3.11 7.73 18.53
N ALA A 72 -3.48 8.95 18.16
CA ALA A 72 -2.53 10.05 18.10
C ALA A 72 -3.00 11.23 18.95
N LYS A 73 -2.04 11.89 19.59
CA LYS A 73 -2.23 13.16 20.23
C LYS A 73 -1.95 14.27 19.23
N ASP A 74 -2.53 15.44 19.44
CA ASP A 74 -2.40 16.57 18.51
C ASP A 74 -0.92 16.91 18.20
N GLU A 75 -0.04 16.74 19.17
CA GLU A 75 1.39 17.06 19.03
C GLU A 75 2.11 16.11 18.05
N GLU A 76 1.57 14.92 17.81
CA GLU A 76 2.18 13.92 16.94
C GLU A 76 1.73 14.01 15.49
N LEU A 77 0.63 14.72 15.20
CA LEU A 77 -0.03 14.68 13.90
C LEU A 77 0.82 15.23 12.77
N ASP A 78 1.49 16.36 12.98
CA ASP A 78 2.34 16.99 11.95
C ASP A 78 3.49 16.07 11.55
N GLU A 79 4.12 15.43 12.53
CA GLU A 79 5.22 14.51 12.28
C GLU A 79 4.76 13.24 11.57
N LEU A 80 3.64 12.66 12.01
CA LEU A 80 3.06 11.48 11.36
C LEU A 80 2.69 11.78 9.91
N LEU A 81 2.05 12.91 9.67
CA LEU A 81 1.63 13.30 8.34
C LEU A 81 2.82 13.49 7.41
N ALA A 82 3.85 14.21 7.87
CA ALA A 82 5.07 14.42 7.09
C ALA A 82 5.78 13.11 6.78
N THR A 83 5.84 12.20 7.75
CA THR A 83 6.49 10.91 7.60
C THR A 83 5.77 10.04 6.57
N VAL A 84 4.44 9.99 6.63
CA VAL A 84 3.63 9.22 5.68
C VAL A 84 3.80 9.77 4.26
N GLU A 85 3.78 11.08 4.11
CA GLU A 85 3.93 11.71 2.80
C GLU A 85 5.30 11.42 2.17
N LYS A 86 6.37 11.53 2.95
CA LYS A 86 7.73 11.19 2.48
C LYS A 86 7.84 9.73 2.11
N LEU A 87 7.25 8.85 2.91
CA LEU A 87 7.28 7.42 2.64
C LEU A 87 6.56 7.10 1.33
N GLY A 88 5.38 7.67 1.12
CA GLY A 88 4.66 7.47 -0.14
C GLY A 88 5.44 7.94 -1.35
N MET A 89 6.00 9.13 -1.28
CA MET A 89 6.83 9.66 -2.38
C MET A 89 8.01 8.75 -2.71
N SER A 90 8.57 8.08 -1.70
CA SER A 90 9.73 7.21 -1.90
C SER A 90 9.43 5.97 -2.75
N PHE A 91 8.16 5.58 -2.87
CA PHE A 91 7.79 4.41 -3.68
C PHE A 91 7.78 4.70 -5.18
N LEU A 92 7.62 5.95 -5.58
CA LEU A 92 7.53 6.28 -7.00
C LEU A 92 8.80 5.84 -7.73
N ASN A 93 8.62 5.06 -8.80
CA ASN A 93 9.67 4.45 -9.61
C ASN A 93 10.41 3.27 -8.97
N LYS A 94 10.07 2.85 -7.76
CA LYS A 94 10.63 1.62 -7.20
C LYS A 94 10.03 0.40 -7.87
N GLU A 95 10.82 -0.66 -7.96
CA GLU A 95 10.40 -1.95 -8.50
C GLU A 95 10.33 -3.00 -7.41
N PHE A 96 9.28 -3.82 -7.45
CA PHE A 96 9.08 -4.98 -6.60
C PHE A 96 8.59 -6.12 -7.47
N CYS A 97 9.24 -7.28 -7.38
CA CYS A 97 8.84 -8.46 -8.15
C CYS A 97 8.74 -8.20 -9.66
N GLY A 98 9.56 -7.29 -10.19
CA GLY A 98 9.53 -6.92 -11.61
C GLY A 98 8.47 -5.89 -11.97
N ALA A 99 7.60 -5.51 -11.06
CA ALA A 99 6.59 -4.48 -11.28
C ALA A 99 7.10 -3.12 -10.78
N LYS A 100 6.89 -2.09 -11.56
CA LYS A 100 7.32 -0.73 -11.24
C LYS A 100 6.17 0.07 -10.69
N CYS A 101 6.42 0.80 -9.60
CA CYS A 101 5.46 1.74 -9.06
C CYS A 101 5.39 2.98 -9.96
N VAL A 102 4.29 3.15 -10.65
CA VAL A 102 4.11 4.22 -11.64
C VAL A 102 3.29 5.39 -11.13
N ALA A 103 2.59 5.22 -10.03
CA ALA A 103 1.80 6.30 -9.42
C ALA A 103 1.68 6.09 -7.92
N VAL A 104 1.69 7.17 -7.18
CA VAL A 104 1.47 7.22 -5.73
C VAL A 104 0.44 8.30 -5.44
N GLY A 105 -0.54 7.98 -4.63
CA GLY A 105 -1.55 8.93 -4.17
C GLY A 105 -1.87 8.73 -2.71
N PHE A 106 -2.60 9.66 -2.13
CA PHE A 106 -3.05 9.58 -0.74
C PHE A 106 -4.57 9.75 -0.72
N ASN A 107 -5.27 8.78 -0.15
CA ASN A 107 -6.72 8.84 -0.10
C ASN A 107 -7.28 7.99 1.06
N PRO A 108 -7.50 8.59 2.21
CA PRO A 108 -7.17 9.98 2.54
C PRO A 108 -5.72 10.13 2.98
N ILE A 109 -5.17 11.34 2.91
CA ILE A 109 -3.90 11.62 3.57
C ILE A 109 -4.05 11.57 5.09
N TYR A 110 -5.21 11.95 5.60
CA TYR A 110 -5.66 11.62 6.95
C TYR A 110 -7.20 11.67 7.00
N SER A 111 -7.78 10.91 7.91
CA SER A 111 -9.23 10.92 8.12
C SER A 111 -9.59 11.92 9.21
N ALA A 112 -10.23 13.03 8.82
CA ALA A 112 -10.68 14.05 9.77
C ALA A 112 -11.74 13.50 10.73
N ASP A 113 -12.60 12.59 10.24
CA ASP A 113 -13.63 11.96 11.08
C ASP A 113 -13.02 11.07 12.16
N ASP A 114 -12.02 10.25 11.79
CA ASP A 114 -11.34 9.41 12.77
C ASP A 114 -10.61 10.23 13.82
N LEU A 115 -10.00 11.35 13.44
CA LEU A 115 -9.37 12.25 14.40
C LEU A 115 -10.35 12.85 15.37
N ARG A 116 -11.50 13.33 14.88
CA ARG A 116 -12.52 13.98 15.72
C ARG A 116 -13.23 13.00 16.64
N GLU A 117 -13.64 11.85 16.10
CA GLU A 117 -14.53 10.91 16.81
C GLU A 117 -13.76 9.89 17.62
N ARG A 118 -12.56 9.51 17.19
CA ARG A 118 -11.81 8.38 17.77
C ARG A 118 -10.42 8.75 18.26
N HIS A 119 -9.98 9.98 18.07
CA HIS A 119 -8.59 10.40 18.32
C HIS A 119 -7.58 9.46 17.63
N GLN A 120 -7.92 9.01 16.42
CA GLN A 120 -7.14 8.07 15.64
C GLN A 120 -6.62 8.73 14.39
N PHE A 121 -5.30 8.64 14.17
CA PHE A 121 -4.70 8.97 12.90
C PHE A 121 -4.89 7.80 11.96
N THR A 122 -5.50 8.05 10.82
CA THR A 122 -5.67 7.07 9.75
C THR A 122 -5.24 7.71 8.45
N SER A 123 -4.29 7.08 7.75
CA SER A 123 -3.82 7.55 6.46
C SER A 123 -3.69 6.37 5.52
N VAL A 124 -3.93 6.59 4.24
CA VAL A 124 -3.83 5.55 3.22
C VAL A 124 -3.00 6.05 2.07
N ILE A 125 -1.93 5.33 1.76
CA ILE A 125 -1.15 5.53 0.54
C ILE A 125 -1.66 4.57 -0.51
N GLU A 126 -2.00 5.07 -1.69
CA GLU A 126 -2.36 4.23 -2.83
C GLU A 126 -1.17 4.11 -3.77
N LEU A 127 -0.80 2.87 -4.08
CA LEU A 127 0.31 2.56 -4.98
C LEU A 127 -0.23 1.85 -6.21
N VAL A 128 0.20 2.30 -7.37
CA VAL A 128 -0.12 1.64 -8.64
C VAL A 128 1.16 1.05 -9.21
N PHE A 129 1.17 -0.27 -9.36
CA PHE A 129 2.27 -1.00 -9.96
C PHE A 129 1.89 -1.49 -11.35
N ARG A 130 2.85 -1.49 -12.24
CA ARG A 130 2.63 -1.94 -13.62
C ARG A 130 3.78 -2.80 -14.10
N ASP A 131 3.44 -3.91 -14.75
CA ASP A 131 4.43 -4.76 -15.42
C ASP A 131 3.82 -5.40 -16.65
N THR A 132 4.68 -6.07 -17.42
CA THR A 132 4.26 -6.88 -18.54
C THR A 132 4.41 -8.34 -18.15
N CYS A 133 3.38 -9.13 -18.44
CA CYS A 133 3.40 -10.55 -18.14
C CYS A 133 2.92 -11.37 -19.33
N ARG A 134 3.28 -12.67 -19.32
CA ARG A 134 2.82 -13.57 -20.36
C ARG A 134 1.36 -13.96 -20.11
N ARG A 135 0.63 -14.08 -21.23
CA ARG A 135 -0.71 -14.63 -21.14
C ARG A 135 -0.63 -16.10 -20.75
N LEU A 136 -1.39 -16.46 -19.72
CA LEU A 136 -1.51 -17.85 -19.33
C LEU A 136 -2.40 -18.56 -20.34
N GLU A 137 -1.95 -19.71 -20.82
CA GLU A 137 -2.77 -20.53 -21.71
C GLU A 137 -3.84 -21.22 -20.89
N PRO A 138 -5.11 -21.31 -21.40
CA PRO A 138 -6.18 -21.99 -20.71
C PRO A 138 -5.95 -23.50 -20.62
#